data_10181db836064666110ff1e0dc6d204f
#
_entry.id   10181db836064666110ff1e0dc6d204f
#
_cell.length_a   1.000
_cell.length_b   1.000
_cell.length_c   1.000
_cell.angle_alpha   90.00
_cell.angle_beta   90.00
_cell.angle_gamma   90.00
#
_symmetry.space_group_name_H-M   'P 1'
#
loop_
_entity.id
_entity.type
_entity.pdbx_description
1 polymer ?
#
loop_
_entity_poly.entity_id
_entity_poly.type
_entity_poly.pdbx_seq_one_letter_code
_entity_poly.pdbx_strand_id
1 'polypeptide(L)'
;MTTQEILRAAQGAKLPLALADADTKNAALEAMAVALIAAQDKILNANKQDVENARGRVSDVMLDRLALTPGRLTDMAKGMREVAALPDPVGAVLRKIVRPNGLLIKKAAVPMGVIAIIYESRPNVTSDAAALAIKAGSACILRCGRDAWASCHAIVEALRAGLRRVRLPECAVSLIEDTSHASANELMTADGLVDLLIPRGGAGLIRACVENATVPCIQTGTGICHVYVDKAANLEMAVDIVENAKTSRPSVCNAEEALLVHRDVAAQFLPMLKARLVDARAAAGITPVELHLDARAAAIIDGVPAAPQDFDTEYLDYKLSVAVVDDVDAAIAHIAKHSTHHSEAIVTADAAAAQRFTTCVDSAAVYVNASTRFTDGGEFGLGCEMGISTQKLHARGPMGLAELCTYKYIVHGNGQVRGGSSAKMSCYTNK
;
A
#
# COMPACT_ATOMS: atom_id res chain seq x y z
N MET A 1 23.71 17.35 1.35
CA MET A 1 24.37 16.24 0.62
C MET A 1 23.72 16.08 -0.75
N THR A 2 24.49 15.72 -1.78
CA THR A 2 23.90 15.36 -3.08
C THR A 2 23.13 14.05 -3.01
N THR A 3 22.18 13.82 -3.94
CA THR A 3 21.44 12.54 -4.04
C THR A 3 22.41 11.34 -4.08
N GLN A 4 23.47 11.43 -4.87
CA GLN A 4 24.47 10.38 -5.02
C GLN A 4 25.25 10.08 -3.73
N GLU A 5 25.60 11.09 -2.95
CA GLU A 5 26.27 10.91 -1.65
C GLU A 5 25.35 10.21 -0.65
N ILE A 6 24.06 10.58 -0.62
CA ILE A 6 23.04 9.95 0.23
C ILE A 6 22.87 8.48 -0.14
N LEU A 7 22.77 8.17 -1.44
CA LEU A 7 22.63 6.79 -1.93
C LEU A 7 23.83 5.92 -1.59
N ARG A 8 25.05 6.44 -1.78
CA ARG A 8 26.29 5.71 -1.40
C ARG A 8 26.37 5.45 0.11
N ALA A 9 25.97 6.43 0.93
CA ALA A 9 25.91 6.24 2.39
C ALA A 9 24.91 5.14 2.76
N ALA A 10 23.74 5.11 2.14
CA ALA A 10 22.73 4.08 2.37
C ALA A 10 23.20 2.67 1.99
N GLN A 11 23.99 2.52 0.91
CA GLN A 11 24.63 1.24 0.57
C GLN A 11 25.51 0.71 1.70
N GLY A 12 26.18 1.60 2.44
CA GLY A 12 26.98 1.24 3.62
C GLY A 12 26.14 0.69 4.79
N ALA A 13 24.85 1.02 4.85
CA ALA A 13 23.94 0.52 5.89
C ALA A 13 23.38 -0.89 5.61
N LYS A 14 23.45 -1.41 4.38
CA LYS A 14 22.86 -2.72 3.99
C LYS A 14 23.35 -3.86 4.86
N LEU A 15 24.67 -4.01 5.00
CA LEU A 15 25.24 -5.13 5.75
C LEU A 15 24.93 -5.05 7.26
N PRO A 16 25.15 -3.91 7.94
CA PRO A 16 24.74 -3.76 9.34
C PRO A 16 23.28 -4.09 9.60
N LEU A 17 22.35 -3.65 8.74
CA LEU A 17 20.94 -3.94 8.87
C LEU A 17 20.59 -5.40 8.60
N ALA A 18 21.21 -6.02 7.58
CA ALA A 18 20.98 -7.42 7.25
C ALA A 18 21.52 -8.38 8.34
N LEU A 19 22.51 -7.96 9.13
CA LEU A 19 23.09 -8.71 10.25
C LEU A 19 22.40 -8.42 11.60
N ALA A 20 21.61 -7.35 11.69
CA ALA A 20 20.87 -7.02 12.90
C ALA A 20 19.83 -8.11 13.19
N ASP A 21 19.82 -8.64 14.41
CA ASP A 21 18.82 -9.58 14.86
C ASP A 21 17.47 -8.91 15.14
N ALA A 22 16.46 -9.72 15.43
CA ALA A 22 15.11 -9.24 15.69
C ALA A 22 15.06 -8.26 16.89
N ASP A 23 15.81 -8.56 17.95
CA ASP A 23 15.82 -7.74 19.18
C ASP A 23 16.45 -6.37 18.90
N THR A 24 17.54 -6.32 18.17
CA THR A 24 18.18 -5.05 17.72
C THR A 24 17.23 -4.21 16.85
N LYS A 25 16.53 -4.82 15.89
CA LYS A 25 15.56 -4.14 15.04
C LYS A 25 14.36 -3.64 15.85
N ASN A 26 13.85 -4.45 16.77
CA ASN A 26 12.74 -4.06 17.65
C ASN A 26 13.14 -2.90 18.57
N ALA A 27 14.33 -2.95 19.17
CA ALA A 27 14.87 -1.86 19.98
C ALA A 27 15.06 -0.57 19.14
N ALA A 28 15.44 -0.69 17.86
CA ALA A 28 15.55 0.44 16.95
C ALA A 28 14.19 1.10 16.71
N LEU A 29 13.16 0.32 16.41
CA LEU A 29 11.80 0.83 16.18
C LEU A 29 11.23 1.50 17.42
N GLU A 30 11.41 0.93 18.62
CA GLU A 30 11.00 1.56 19.88
C GLU A 30 11.78 2.88 20.13
N ALA A 31 13.10 2.87 19.91
CA ALA A 31 13.90 4.07 20.07
C ALA A 31 13.51 5.18 19.07
N MET A 32 13.15 4.82 17.84
CA MET A 32 12.61 5.73 16.81
C MET A 32 11.24 6.28 17.23
N ALA A 33 10.33 5.45 17.74
CA ALA A 33 9.02 5.86 18.24
C ALA A 33 9.14 6.83 19.42
N VAL A 34 9.99 6.53 20.38
CA VAL A 34 10.27 7.42 21.53
C VAL A 34 10.88 8.76 21.07
N ALA A 35 11.82 8.73 20.13
CA ALA A 35 12.45 9.93 19.60
C ALA A 35 11.48 10.81 18.80
N LEU A 36 10.54 10.19 18.05
CA LEU A 36 9.49 10.90 17.31
C LEU A 36 8.60 11.68 18.26
N ILE A 37 8.12 11.06 19.34
CA ILE A 37 7.28 11.73 20.36
C ILE A 37 8.08 12.80 21.09
N ALA A 38 9.34 12.56 21.43
CA ALA A 38 10.19 13.57 22.07
C ALA A 38 10.44 14.80 21.19
N ALA A 39 10.39 14.64 19.86
CA ALA A 39 10.54 15.73 18.89
C ALA A 39 9.21 16.36 18.46
N GLN A 40 8.09 16.05 19.11
CA GLN A 40 6.73 16.45 18.72
C GLN A 40 6.62 17.93 18.40
N ASP A 41 7.06 18.80 19.31
CA ASP A 41 6.93 20.26 19.13
C ASP A 41 7.72 20.75 17.91
N LYS A 42 8.94 20.23 17.69
CA LYS A 42 9.76 20.55 16.52
C LYS A 42 9.06 20.13 15.23
N ILE A 43 8.49 18.93 15.21
CA ILE A 43 7.78 18.37 14.04
C ILE A 43 6.51 19.18 13.76
N LEU A 44 5.69 19.46 14.78
CA LEU A 44 4.46 20.24 14.62
C LEU A 44 4.72 21.69 14.17
N ASN A 45 5.78 22.32 14.66
CA ASN A 45 6.19 23.64 14.18
C ASN A 45 6.62 23.63 12.71
N ALA A 46 7.42 22.65 12.29
CA ALA A 46 7.78 22.47 10.89
C ALA A 46 6.56 22.18 10.00
N ASN A 47 5.62 21.35 10.49
CA ASN A 47 4.40 21.03 9.77
C ASN A 47 3.46 22.24 9.61
N LYS A 48 3.36 23.09 10.64
CA LYS A 48 2.60 24.32 10.54
C LYS A 48 3.11 25.21 9.39
N GLN A 49 4.43 25.33 9.23
CA GLN A 49 5.02 26.09 8.11
C GLN A 49 4.68 25.47 6.77
N ASP A 50 4.79 24.13 6.64
CA ASP A 50 4.44 23.41 5.40
C ASP A 50 2.96 23.64 5.04
N VAL A 51 2.04 23.50 6.01
CA VAL A 51 0.59 23.72 5.81
C VAL A 51 0.28 25.16 5.43
N GLU A 52 0.88 26.15 6.11
CA GLU A 52 0.71 27.57 5.79
C GLU A 52 1.21 27.88 4.35
N ASN A 53 2.37 27.34 3.98
CA ASN A 53 2.95 27.51 2.66
C ASN A 53 2.12 26.81 1.56
N ALA A 54 1.44 25.70 1.86
CA ALA A 54 0.61 24.95 0.90
C ALA A 54 -0.79 25.57 0.72
N ARG A 55 -1.26 26.37 1.69
CA ARG A 55 -2.60 26.95 1.69
C ARG A 55 -2.85 27.81 0.44
N GLY A 56 -3.98 27.57 -0.23
CA GLY A 56 -4.35 28.22 -1.49
C GLY A 56 -3.61 27.70 -2.74
N ARG A 57 -2.66 26.76 -2.56
CA ARG A 57 -1.97 26.10 -3.70
C ARG A 57 -2.41 24.65 -3.93
N VAL A 58 -2.91 24.01 -2.88
CA VAL A 58 -3.42 22.64 -2.93
C VAL A 58 -4.86 22.60 -2.42
N SER A 59 -5.60 21.53 -2.73
CA SER A 59 -6.98 21.36 -2.26
C SER A 59 -7.06 21.13 -0.75
N ASP A 60 -8.23 21.37 -0.14
CA ASP A 60 -8.44 21.13 1.30
C ASP A 60 -8.19 19.67 1.70
N VAL A 61 -8.51 18.73 0.82
CA VAL A 61 -8.20 17.30 1.00
C VAL A 61 -6.68 17.06 1.09
N MET A 62 -5.90 17.74 0.26
CA MET A 62 -4.45 17.66 0.31
C MET A 62 -3.87 18.36 1.53
N LEU A 63 -4.47 19.46 1.99
CA LEU A 63 -4.10 20.14 3.24
C LEU A 63 -4.35 19.23 4.45
N ASP A 64 -5.49 18.53 4.51
CA ASP A 64 -5.76 17.56 5.58
C ASP A 64 -4.75 16.40 5.57
N ARG A 65 -4.36 15.90 4.41
CA ARG A 65 -3.32 14.86 4.28
C ARG A 65 -1.95 15.34 4.76
N LEU A 66 -1.62 16.61 4.54
CA LEU A 66 -0.36 17.23 4.93
C LEU A 66 -0.30 17.52 6.42
N ALA A 67 -1.43 17.90 7.03
CA ALA A 67 -1.49 18.35 8.40
C ALA A 67 -1.16 17.24 9.40
N LEU A 68 -0.30 17.52 10.36
CA LEU A 68 -0.03 16.68 11.53
C LEU A 68 -0.67 17.26 12.78
N THR A 69 -1.08 16.38 13.68
CA THR A 69 -1.58 16.71 15.02
C THR A 69 -0.83 15.87 16.06
N PRO A 70 -0.90 16.21 17.35
CA PRO A 70 -0.34 15.35 18.40
C PRO A 70 -0.88 13.91 18.33
N GLY A 71 -2.19 13.76 18.03
CA GLY A 71 -2.82 12.43 17.82
C GLY A 71 -2.19 11.67 16.65
N ARG A 72 -2.06 12.30 15.48
CA ARG A 72 -1.42 11.68 14.30
C ARG A 72 0.03 11.28 14.57
N LEU A 73 0.80 12.05 15.35
CA LEU A 73 2.16 11.66 15.76
C LEU A 73 2.15 10.47 16.73
N THR A 74 1.18 10.41 17.63
CA THR A 74 0.97 9.25 18.51
C THR A 74 0.65 8.00 17.71
N ASP A 75 -0.22 8.11 16.69
CA ASP A 75 -0.57 7.00 15.79
C ASP A 75 0.65 6.52 14.98
N MET A 76 1.50 7.45 14.49
CA MET A 76 2.76 7.10 13.81
C MET A 76 3.69 6.31 14.75
N ALA A 77 3.86 6.75 16.01
CA ALA A 77 4.67 6.03 17.00
C ALA A 77 4.07 4.67 17.35
N LYS A 78 2.74 4.57 17.44
CA LYS A 78 2.02 3.31 17.65
C LYS A 78 2.25 2.35 16.48
N GLY A 79 2.13 2.80 15.23
CA GLY A 79 2.40 1.99 14.04
C GLY A 79 3.82 1.42 14.03
N MET A 80 4.85 2.19 14.41
CA MET A 80 6.22 1.68 14.56
C MET A 80 6.32 0.56 15.60
N ARG A 81 5.60 0.64 16.73
CA ARG A 81 5.56 -0.40 17.76
C ARG A 81 4.81 -1.64 17.29
N GLU A 82 3.73 -1.48 16.54
CA GLU A 82 3.00 -2.58 15.92
C GLU A 82 3.91 -3.34 14.94
N VAL A 83 4.67 -2.63 14.10
CA VAL A 83 5.69 -3.26 13.22
C VAL A 83 6.79 -3.96 14.04
N ALA A 84 7.23 -3.39 15.17
CA ALA A 84 8.20 -4.03 16.06
C ALA A 84 7.67 -5.38 16.62
N ALA A 85 6.38 -5.46 16.91
CA ALA A 85 5.74 -6.66 17.44
C ALA A 85 5.57 -7.78 16.40
N LEU A 86 5.63 -7.46 15.10
CA LEU A 86 5.52 -8.46 14.04
C LEU A 86 6.73 -9.40 14.03
N PRO A 87 6.56 -10.67 13.60
CA PRO A 87 7.69 -11.58 13.39
C PRO A 87 8.73 -10.99 12.43
N ASP A 88 10.00 -11.23 12.72
CA ASP A 88 11.08 -10.83 11.83
C ASP A 88 11.04 -11.66 10.54
N PRO A 89 10.89 -11.06 9.36
CA PRO A 89 10.85 -11.80 8.11
C PRO A 89 12.23 -12.31 7.68
N VAL A 90 13.32 -11.66 8.12
CA VAL A 90 14.68 -11.96 7.65
C VAL A 90 15.16 -13.31 8.20
N GLY A 91 15.60 -14.19 7.31
CA GLY A 91 16.05 -15.54 7.66
C GLY A 91 14.94 -16.58 7.73
N ALA A 92 13.67 -16.18 7.60
CA ALA A 92 12.55 -17.12 7.56
C ALA A 92 12.72 -18.13 6.42
N VAL A 93 12.57 -19.43 6.72
CA VAL A 93 12.65 -20.50 5.73
C VAL A 93 11.31 -20.67 5.03
N LEU A 94 11.20 -20.10 3.83
CA LEU A 94 9.97 -20.12 3.03
C LEU A 94 9.69 -21.52 2.43
N ARG A 95 10.74 -22.28 2.12
CA ARG A 95 10.64 -23.63 1.57
C ARG A 95 11.89 -24.45 1.87
N LYS A 96 11.72 -25.72 2.19
CA LYS A 96 12.81 -26.69 2.39
C LYS A 96 12.62 -27.85 1.41
N ILE A 97 13.68 -28.22 0.68
CA ILE A 97 13.67 -29.31 -0.29
C ILE A 97 14.87 -30.19 0.00
N VAL A 98 14.63 -31.48 0.19
CA VAL A 98 15.69 -32.50 0.27
C VAL A 98 15.71 -33.24 -1.08
N ARG A 99 16.86 -33.25 -1.73
CA ARG A 99 17.03 -33.93 -3.02
C ARG A 99 17.46 -35.38 -2.84
N PRO A 100 17.17 -36.30 -3.82
CA PRO A 100 17.58 -37.70 -3.75
C PRO A 100 19.11 -37.88 -3.57
N ASN A 101 19.92 -36.94 -4.07
CA ASN A 101 21.38 -36.96 -3.93
C ASN A 101 21.88 -36.39 -2.58
N GLY A 102 20.99 -36.11 -1.63
CA GLY A 102 21.31 -35.60 -0.29
C GLY A 102 21.48 -34.07 -0.16
N LEU A 103 21.34 -33.31 -1.25
CA LEU A 103 21.37 -31.84 -1.12
C LEU A 103 20.16 -31.35 -0.33
N LEU A 104 20.41 -30.51 0.65
CA LEU A 104 19.39 -29.77 1.37
C LEU A 104 19.34 -28.32 0.82
N ILE A 105 18.22 -27.96 0.20
CA ILE A 105 17.99 -26.65 -0.36
C ILE A 105 16.97 -25.91 0.50
N LYS A 106 17.35 -24.74 1.03
CA LYS A 106 16.44 -23.83 1.77
C LYS A 106 16.22 -22.58 0.93
N LYS A 107 14.96 -22.22 0.67
CA LYS A 107 14.58 -20.89 0.18
C LYS A 107 14.36 -20.02 1.42
N ALA A 108 15.22 -19.04 1.65
CA ALA A 108 15.18 -18.18 2.84
C ALA A 108 14.92 -16.73 2.46
N ALA A 109 14.07 -16.04 3.22
CA ALA A 109 13.82 -14.62 3.06
C ALA A 109 15.07 -13.81 3.44
N VAL A 110 15.35 -12.75 2.66
CA VAL A 110 16.46 -11.82 2.88
C VAL A 110 16.00 -10.39 2.63
N PRO A 111 16.66 -9.37 3.22
CA PRO A 111 16.35 -7.98 2.94
C PRO A 111 16.38 -7.65 1.45
N MET A 112 15.53 -6.71 1.02
CA MET A 112 15.61 -6.17 -0.34
C MET A 112 16.92 -5.42 -0.56
N GLY A 113 17.36 -4.62 0.40
CA GLY A 113 18.62 -3.87 0.34
C GLY A 113 18.42 -2.38 0.57
N VAL A 114 18.47 -1.54 -0.47
CA VAL A 114 18.13 -0.11 -0.42
C VAL A 114 16.76 0.09 -1.07
N ILE A 115 15.79 0.55 -0.29
CA ILE A 115 14.43 0.84 -0.75
C ILE A 115 14.27 2.35 -0.84
N ALA A 116 13.94 2.86 -2.02
CA ALA A 116 13.64 4.27 -2.25
C ALA A 116 12.14 4.48 -2.33
N ILE A 117 11.63 5.48 -1.63
CA ILE A 117 10.22 5.86 -1.65
C ILE A 117 10.09 7.30 -2.13
N ILE A 118 9.37 7.50 -3.23
CA ILE A 118 9.02 8.84 -3.74
C ILE A 118 7.55 9.07 -3.37
N TYR A 119 7.27 10.11 -2.58
CA TYR A 119 5.92 10.36 -2.09
C TYR A 119 5.55 11.84 -2.04
N GLU A 120 4.24 12.12 -2.07
CA GLU A 120 3.66 13.46 -2.04
C GLU A 120 2.96 13.70 -0.70
N SER A 121 2.90 14.94 -0.26
CA SER A 121 2.05 15.53 0.81
C SER A 121 1.51 14.60 1.92
N ARG A 122 2.31 13.63 2.37
CA ARG A 122 1.94 12.64 3.39
C ARG A 122 3.09 12.41 4.37
N PRO A 123 3.30 13.30 5.36
CA PRO A 123 4.41 13.18 6.30
C PRO A 123 4.45 11.86 7.08
N ASN A 124 3.30 11.22 7.34
CA ASN A 124 3.22 9.92 8.02
C ASN A 124 3.93 8.79 7.24
N VAL A 125 3.95 8.85 5.90
CA VAL A 125 4.68 7.85 5.08
C VAL A 125 6.15 7.78 5.46
N THR A 126 6.74 8.87 5.95
CA THR A 126 8.14 8.93 6.40
C THR A 126 8.41 7.92 7.52
N SER A 127 7.54 7.85 8.53
CA SER A 127 7.69 6.90 9.66
C SER A 127 7.34 5.49 9.27
N ASP A 128 6.26 5.30 8.52
CA ASP A 128 5.75 3.98 8.14
C ASP A 128 6.76 3.27 7.25
N ALA A 129 7.28 3.97 6.25
CA ALA A 129 8.30 3.47 5.34
C ALA A 129 9.61 3.13 6.06
N ALA A 130 10.07 4.02 6.94
CA ALA A 130 11.28 3.78 7.73
C ALA A 130 11.13 2.57 8.65
N ALA A 131 9.98 2.44 9.35
CA ALA A 131 9.73 1.33 10.27
C ALA A 131 9.74 -0.02 9.53
N LEU A 132 9.00 -0.12 8.43
CA LEU A 132 8.91 -1.34 7.63
C LEU A 132 10.27 -1.70 7.03
N ALA A 133 11.01 -0.73 6.46
CA ALA A 133 12.31 -0.97 5.86
C ALA A 133 13.34 -1.46 6.90
N ILE A 134 13.44 -0.81 8.06
CA ILE A 134 14.36 -1.20 9.14
C ILE A 134 14.02 -2.60 9.67
N LYS A 135 12.74 -2.91 9.91
CA LYS A 135 12.31 -4.24 10.34
C LYS A 135 12.62 -5.31 9.29
N ALA A 136 12.45 -5.00 8.00
CA ALA A 136 12.84 -5.86 6.88
C ALA A 136 14.36 -5.92 6.65
N GLY A 137 15.18 -5.25 7.46
CA GLY A 137 16.64 -5.25 7.35
C GLY A 137 17.19 -4.45 6.17
N SER A 138 16.43 -3.50 5.65
CA SER A 138 16.75 -2.68 4.48
C SER A 138 16.95 -1.21 4.85
N ALA A 139 17.81 -0.50 4.10
CA ALA A 139 17.92 0.95 4.19
C ALA A 139 16.77 1.63 3.46
N CYS A 140 16.31 2.77 4.00
CA CYS A 140 15.18 3.55 3.51
C CYS A 140 15.63 4.91 3.01
N ILE A 141 15.46 5.16 1.72
CA ILE A 141 15.68 6.46 1.09
C ILE A 141 14.33 7.10 0.82
N LEU A 142 14.11 8.27 1.38
CA LEU A 142 12.88 9.01 1.34
C LEU A 142 13.02 10.25 0.44
N ARG A 143 12.08 10.45 -0.47
CA ARG A 143 11.98 11.67 -1.29
C ARG A 143 10.54 12.14 -1.26
N CYS A 144 10.26 13.15 -0.45
CA CYS A 144 8.95 13.76 -0.31
C CYS A 144 8.74 14.92 -1.28
N GLY A 145 7.49 15.31 -1.47
CA GLY A 145 7.13 16.53 -2.18
C GLY A 145 7.60 17.79 -1.43
N ARG A 146 7.80 18.89 -2.16
CA ARG A 146 8.24 20.17 -1.60
C ARG A 146 7.35 20.66 -0.46
N ASP A 147 6.03 20.46 -0.58
CA ASP A 147 5.05 20.97 0.39
C ASP A 147 5.09 20.24 1.75
N ALA A 148 5.79 19.11 1.85
CA ALA A 148 5.94 18.34 3.09
C ALA A 148 7.38 18.28 3.59
N TRP A 149 8.32 18.99 2.96
CA TRP A 149 9.73 18.77 3.18
C TRP A 149 10.19 19.09 4.60
N ALA A 150 9.75 20.21 5.18
CA ALA A 150 10.17 20.60 6.52
C ALA A 150 9.66 19.60 7.58
N SER A 151 8.43 19.13 7.44
CA SER A 151 7.84 18.10 8.29
C SER A 151 8.62 16.77 8.16
N CYS A 152 8.86 16.30 6.94
CA CYS A 152 9.58 15.05 6.69
C CYS A 152 11.02 15.11 7.18
N HIS A 153 11.70 16.25 7.01
CA HIS A 153 13.05 16.47 7.51
C HIS A 153 13.08 16.37 9.04
N ALA A 154 12.17 17.04 9.75
CA ALA A 154 12.09 16.99 11.21
C ALA A 154 11.80 15.56 11.72
N ILE A 155 10.94 14.81 11.03
CA ILE A 155 10.66 13.39 11.32
C ILE A 155 11.92 12.55 11.13
N VAL A 156 12.62 12.64 9.99
CA VAL A 156 13.82 11.84 9.70
C VAL A 156 14.92 12.10 10.72
N GLU A 157 15.12 13.36 11.14
CA GLU A 157 16.08 13.70 12.20
C GLU A 157 15.72 13.01 13.53
N ALA A 158 14.44 12.95 13.89
CA ALA A 158 13.98 12.22 15.07
C ALA A 158 14.24 10.70 14.94
N LEU A 159 13.93 10.10 13.77
CA LEU A 159 14.16 8.68 13.52
C LEU A 159 15.64 8.33 13.58
N ARG A 160 16.52 9.15 12.99
CA ARG A 160 17.99 9.00 13.07
C ARG A 160 18.50 9.07 14.50
N ALA A 161 17.95 9.97 15.32
CA ALA A 161 18.29 10.04 16.75
C ALA A 161 17.92 8.73 17.47
N GLY A 162 16.82 8.08 17.10
CA GLY A 162 16.45 6.74 17.57
C GLY A 162 17.47 5.67 17.16
N LEU A 163 17.86 5.62 15.88
CA LEU A 163 18.87 4.67 15.37
C LEU A 163 20.20 4.82 16.08
N ARG A 164 20.66 6.05 16.32
CA ARG A 164 21.89 6.34 17.08
C ARG A 164 21.94 5.71 18.46
N ARG A 165 20.79 5.71 19.17
CA ARG A 165 20.68 5.13 20.52
C ARG A 165 20.96 3.64 20.55
N VAL A 166 20.65 2.92 19.48
CA VAL A 166 20.87 1.48 19.34
C VAL A 166 22.10 1.15 18.49
N ARG A 167 22.91 2.15 18.15
CA ARG A 167 24.14 2.02 17.35
C ARG A 167 23.93 1.44 15.95
N LEU A 168 22.75 1.62 15.37
CA LEU A 168 22.54 1.39 13.95
C LEU A 168 22.94 2.63 13.13
N PRO A 169 23.37 2.44 11.86
CA PRO A 169 23.77 3.56 11.01
C PRO A 169 22.64 4.55 10.78
N GLU A 170 22.87 5.83 10.99
CA GLU A 170 21.87 6.88 10.75
C GLU A 170 21.47 6.98 9.27
N CYS A 171 22.40 6.67 8.37
CA CYS A 171 22.16 6.62 6.94
C CYS A 171 21.21 5.47 6.52
N ALA A 172 20.84 4.60 7.44
CA ALA A 172 19.77 3.60 7.24
C ALA A 172 18.41 4.25 6.95
N VAL A 173 18.17 5.49 7.43
CA VAL A 173 17.01 6.31 7.07
C VAL A 173 17.51 7.65 6.56
N SER A 174 17.29 7.96 5.30
CA SER A 174 17.79 9.16 4.66
C SER A 174 16.70 9.87 3.85
N LEU A 175 16.70 11.21 3.92
CA LEU A 175 15.83 12.08 3.13
C LEU A 175 16.65 12.78 2.05
N ILE A 176 16.15 12.78 0.82
CA ILE A 176 16.71 13.57 -0.28
C ILE A 176 16.41 15.05 -0.02
N GLU A 177 17.46 15.87 -0.05
CA GLU A 177 17.36 17.31 0.23
C GLU A 177 16.79 18.09 -0.95
N ASP A 178 17.13 17.69 -2.18
CA ASP A 178 16.60 18.29 -3.39
C ASP A 178 15.17 17.79 -3.67
N THR A 179 14.22 18.73 -3.68
CA THR A 179 12.81 18.46 -3.98
C THR A 179 12.44 18.70 -5.44
N SER A 180 13.40 18.92 -6.32
CA SER A 180 13.18 19.09 -7.77
C SER A 180 12.82 17.76 -8.46
N HIS A 181 12.26 17.83 -9.65
CA HIS A 181 12.01 16.63 -10.46
C HIS A 181 13.32 15.91 -10.84
N ALA A 182 14.45 16.63 -10.90
CA ALA A 182 15.75 16.04 -11.20
C ALA A 182 16.15 14.97 -10.17
N SER A 183 15.96 15.25 -8.87
CA SER A 183 16.26 14.28 -7.81
C SER A 183 15.39 13.03 -7.87
N ALA A 184 14.12 13.16 -8.29
CA ALA A 184 13.25 12.01 -8.51
C ALA A 184 13.77 11.15 -9.68
N ASN A 185 14.20 11.76 -10.78
CA ASN A 185 14.79 11.06 -11.91
C ASN A 185 16.10 10.37 -11.52
N GLU A 186 16.96 11.02 -10.71
CA GLU A 186 18.17 10.40 -10.18
C GLU A 186 17.88 9.13 -9.38
N LEU A 187 16.79 9.13 -8.57
CA LEU A 187 16.36 7.92 -7.83
C LEU A 187 15.82 6.84 -8.76
N MET A 188 15.02 7.22 -9.76
CA MET A 188 14.43 6.29 -10.74
C MET A 188 15.51 5.56 -11.57
N THR A 189 16.67 6.19 -11.76
CA THR A 189 17.76 5.68 -12.60
C THR A 189 19.02 5.32 -11.80
N ALA A 190 18.89 5.15 -10.47
CA ALA A 190 20.00 4.85 -9.58
C ALA A 190 20.39 3.36 -9.59
N ASP A 191 20.67 2.82 -10.77
CA ASP A 191 21.05 1.41 -10.96
C ASP A 191 22.26 1.04 -10.08
N GLY A 192 22.16 -0.10 -9.40
CA GLY A 192 23.17 -0.59 -8.47
C GLY A 192 23.24 0.15 -7.13
N LEU A 193 22.52 1.26 -6.95
CA LEU A 193 22.43 2.01 -5.69
C LEU A 193 21.06 1.88 -5.02
N VAL A 194 20.01 1.68 -5.78
CA VAL A 194 18.65 1.41 -5.30
C VAL A 194 18.24 0.02 -5.76
N ASP A 195 17.76 -0.81 -4.83
CA ASP A 195 17.33 -2.18 -5.12
C ASP A 195 15.82 -2.25 -5.40
N LEU A 196 15.04 -1.29 -4.88
CA LEU A 196 13.60 -1.19 -5.06
C LEU A 196 13.11 0.25 -4.95
N LEU A 197 12.27 0.68 -5.90
CA LEU A 197 11.59 1.97 -5.88
C LEU A 197 10.08 1.77 -5.63
N ILE A 198 9.49 2.58 -4.76
CA ILE A 198 8.05 2.56 -4.46
C ILE A 198 7.51 3.99 -4.55
N PRO A 199 6.75 4.33 -5.60
CA PRO A 199 6.05 5.61 -5.69
C PRO A 199 4.79 5.61 -4.82
N ARG A 200 4.51 6.75 -4.16
CA ARG A 200 3.33 6.98 -3.28
C ARG A 200 2.73 8.36 -3.56
N GLY A 201 1.88 8.47 -4.55
CA GLY A 201 1.29 9.75 -4.94
C GLY A 201 0.18 9.59 -5.95
N GLY A 202 -0.14 10.67 -6.65
CA GLY A 202 -1.15 10.67 -7.71
C GLY A 202 -0.72 9.90 -8.95
N ALA A 203 -1.69 9.63 -9.85
CA ALA A 203 -1.48 8.87 -11.08
C ALA A 203 -0.31 9.38 -11.94
N GLY A 204 -0.07 10.71 -11.95
CA GLY A 204 1.05 11.31 -12.68
C GLY A 204 2.43 10.87 -12.17
N LEU A 205 2.63 10.86 -10.85
CA LEU A 205 3.88 10.37 -10.25
C LEU A 205 4.08 8.88 -10.51
N ILE A 206 3.02 8.08 -10.30
CA ILE A 206 3.08 6.63 -10.51
C ILE A 206 3.46 6.33 -11.96
N ARG A 207 2.79 6.98 -12.93
CA ARG A 207 3.11 6.84 -14.36
C ARG A 207 4.54 7.23 -14.67
N ALA A 208 5.00 8.39 -14.15
CA ALA A 208 6.38 8.84 -14.36
C ALA A 208 7.41 7.83 -13.85
N CYS A 209 7.18 7.22 -12.68
CA CYS A 209 8.05 6.17 -12.15
C CYS A 209 8.03 4.92 -13.02
N VAL A 210 6.84 4.48 -13.46
CA VAL A 210 6.70 3.27 -14.30
C VAL A 210 7.36 3.43 -15.67
N GLU A 211 7.24 4.61 -16.28
CA GLU A 211 7.76 4.87 -17.63
C GLU A 211 9.26 5.17 -17.63
N ASN A 212 9.83 5.72 -16.55
CA ASN A 212 11.19 6.24 -16.54
C ASN A 212 12.14 5.49 -15.59
N ALA A 213 11.64 4.65 -14.67
CA ALA A 213 12.53 3.94 -13.76
C ALA A 213 13.28 2.82 -14.50
N THR A 214 14.61 2.80 -14.34
CA THR A 214 15.47 1.67 -14.72
C THR A 214 15.69 0.72 -13.55
N VAL A 215 15.52 1.21 -12.31
CA VAL A 215 15.51 0.37 -11.10
C VAL A 215 14.17 -0.36 -10.95
N PRO A 216 14.13 -1.56 -10.32
CA PRO A 216 12.89 -2.26 -10.04
C PRO A 216 11.89 -1.36 -9.31
N CYS A 217 10.66 -1.25 -9.83
CA CYS A 217 9.63 -0.37 -9.31
C CYS A 217 8.36 -1.18 -9.00
N ILE A 218 7.82 -1.04 -7.78
CA ILE A 218 6.50 -1.57 -7.43
C ILE A 218 5.47 -0.46 -7.58
N GLN A 219 4.49 -0.69 -8.46
CA GLN A 219 3.41 0.27 -8.67
C GLN A 219 2.40 0.20 -7.52
N THR A 220 2.13 1.35 -6.90
CA THR A 220 0.92 1.52 -6.09
C THR A 220 -0.17 2.06 -7.01
N GLY A 221 -1.33 1.39 -7.06
CA GLY A 221 -2.38 1.74 -8.02
C GLY A 221 -3.27 2.90 -7.57
N THR A 222 -3.96 3.54 -8.53
CA THR A 222 -5.23 4.24 -8.30
C THR A 222 -6.32 3.21 -8.07
N GLY A 223 -7.39 3.56 -7.34
CA GLY A 223 -8.44 2.62 -6.97
C GLY A 223 -9.79 2.95 -7.58
N ILE A 224 -10.13 2.36 -8.72
CA ILE A 224 -11.51 2.33 -9.20
C ILE A 224 -12.14 1.05 -8.66
N CYS A 225 -12.52 1.07 -7.38
CA CYS A 225 -13.08 -0.09 -6.69
C CYS A 225 -14.56 -0.24 -6.98
N HIS A 226 -15.01 -1.49 -7.15
CA HIS A 226 -16.41 -1.80 -7.42
C HIS A 226 -17.06 -2.58 -6.27
N VAL A 227 -18.34 -2.30 -6.03
CA VAL A 227 -19.22 -3.19 -5.28
C VAL A 227 -20.32 -3.70 -6.20
N TYR A 228 -20.53 -5.00 -6.26
CA TYR A 228 -21.61 -5.63 -6.98
C TYR A 228 -22.66 -6.16 -6.01
N VAL A 229 -23.91 -5.68 -6.13
CA VAL A 229 -25.07 -6.15 -5.38
C VAL A 229 -25.81 -7.19 -6.22
N ASP A 230 -25.68 -8.45 -5.83
CA ASP A 230 -26.27 -9.58 -6.53
C ASP A 230 -27.78 -9.73 -6.23
N LYS A 231 -28.50 -10.48 -7.08
CA LYS A 231 -29.94 -10.78 -6.88
C LYS A 231 -30.26 -11.45 -5.53
N ALA A 232 -29.31 -12.21 -4.97
CA ALA A 232 -29.44 -12.89 -3.69
C ALA A 232 -28.85 -12.07 -2.51
N ALA A 233 -28.62 -10.77 -2.69
CA ALA A 233 -28.07 -9.92 -1.64
C ALA A 233 -29.09 -9.65 -0.53
N ASN A 234 -28.58 -9.58 0.72
CA ASN A 234 -29.31 -8.86 1.77
C ASN A 234 -29.16 -7.36 1.49
N LEU A 235 -30.25 -6.68 1.17
CA LEU A 235 -30.23 -5.30 0.68
C LEU A 235 -29.83 -4.29 1.76
N GLU A 236 -30.21 -4.51 3.03
CA GLU A 236 -29.77 -3.64 4.14
C GLU A 236 -28.25 -3.74 4.34
N MET A 237 -27.72 -4.96 4.38
CA MET A 237 -26.27 -5.18 4.43
C MET A 237 -25.56 -4.54 3.24
N ALA A 238 -26.16 -4.61 2.05
CA ALA A 238 -25.60 -4.00 0.86
C ALA A 238 -25.53 -2.46 0.97
N VAL A 239 -26.58 -1.82 1.51
CA VAL A 239 -26.58 -0.38 1.77
C VAL A 239 -25.49 0.00 2.77
N ASP A 240 -25.34 -0.74 3.87
CA ASP A 240 -24.31 -0.48 4.88
C ASP A 240 -22.89 -0.63 4.32
N ILE A 241 -22.66 -1.64 3.49
CA ILE A 241 -21.36 -1.88 2.82
C ILE A 241 -21.04 -0.74 1.86
N VAL A 242 -21.98 -0.33 0.98
CA VAL A 242 -21.76 0.75 0.01
C VAL A 242 -21.61 2.10 0.71
N GLU A 243 -22.41 2.39 1.74
CA GLU A 243 -22.24 3.61 2.55
C GLU A 243 -20.83 3.66 3.16
N ASN A 244 -20.38 2.60 3.82
CA ASN A 244 -19.05 2.53 4.38
C ASN A 244 -17.97 2.63 3.30
N ALA A 245 -18.10 1.89 2.20
CA ALA A 245 -17.13 1.85 1.12
C ALA A 245 -16.95 3.22 0.46
N LYS A 246 -18.03 4.00 0.30
CA LYS A 246 -17.94 5.32 -0.34
C LYS A 246 -17.71 6.47 0.63
N THR A 247 -18.31 6.45 1.84
CA THR A 247 -18.41 7.67 2.65
C THR A 247 -17.50 7.72 3.86
N SER A 248 -16.97 6.61 4.32
CA SER A 248 -16.09 6.59 5.50
C SER A 248 -14.79 7.40 5.29
N ARG A 249 -14.24 7.37 4.07
CA ARG A 249 -13.12 8.21 3.63
C ARG A 249 -13.01 8.18 2.10
N PRO A 250 -13.71 9.07 1.39
CA PRO A 250 -13.81 8.99 -0.08
C PRO A 250 -12.49 9.26 -0.81
N SER A 251 -11.52 9.92 -0.16
CA SER A 251 -10.25 10.34 -0.77
C SER A 251 -9.13 9.31 -0.70
N VAL A 252 -9.45 8.02 -0.60
CA VAL A 252 -8.46 6.93 -0.57
C VAL A 252 -8.73 5.89 -1.66
N CYS A 253 -7.68 5.20 -2.10
CA CYS A 253 -7.72 4.29 -3.24
C CYS A 253 -8.59 3.03 -3.06
N ASN A 254 -8.96 2.66 -1.83
CA ASN A 254 -9.86 1.54 -1.54
C ASN A 254 -11.32 1.99 -1.33
N ALA A 255 -11.63 3.29 -1.52
CA ALA A 255 -13.01 3.75 -1.55
C ALA A 255 -13.71 3.25 -2.82
N GLU A 256 -15.00 2.96 -2.71
CA GLU A 256 -15.82 2.55 -3.85
C GLU A 256 -15.99 3.73 -4.83
N GLU A 257 -15.80 3.48 -6.12
CA GLU A 257 -16.01 4.46 -7.19
C GLU A 257 -17.10 4.03 -8.17
N ALA A 258 -17.40 2.73 -8.25
CA ALA A 258 -18.43 2.19 -9.11
C ALA A 258 -19.29 1.12 -8.39
N LEU A 259 -20.58 1.30 -8.45
CA LEU A 259 -21.60 0.39 -7.92
C LEU A 259 -22.29 -0.33 -9.07
N LEU A 260 -22.32 -1.64 -9.02
CA LEU A 260 -23.06 -2.49 -9.97
C LEU A 260 -24.22 -3.16 -9.24
N VAL A 261 -25.42 -3.09 -9.82
CA VAL A 261 -26.62 -3.63 -9.19
C VAL A 261 -27.30 -4.62 -10.13
N HIS A 262 -27.58 -5.83 -9.64
CA HIS A 262 -28.34 -6.80 -10.41
C HIS A 262 -29.73 -6.28 -10.75
N ARG A 263 -30.17 -6.43 -11.99
CA ARG A 263 -31.44 -5.90 -12.49
C ARG A 263 -32.67 -6.29 -11.64
N ASP A 264 -32.69 -7.51 -11.09
CA ASP A 264 -33.85 -8.03 -10.36
C ASP A 264 -34.05 -7.37 -8.99
N VAL A 265 -33.00 -6.75 -8.42
CA VAL A 265 -33.06 -6.05 -7.13
C VAL A 265 -32.94 -4.54 -7.28
N ALA A 266 -32.60 -4.02 -8.46
CA ALA A 266 -32.33 -2.61 -8.69
C ALA A 266 -33.51 -1.71 -8.30
N ALA A 267 -34.74 -2.09 -8.64
CA ALA A 267 -35.95 -1.32 -8.32
C ALA A 267 -36.20 -1.18 -6.81
N GLN A 268 -35.74 -2.14 -6.01
CA GLN A 268 -35.85 -2.09 -4.55
C GLN A 268 -34.63 -1.44 -3.92
N PHE A 269 -33.41 -1.81 -4.36
CA PHE A 269 -32.17 -1.40 -3.74
C PHE A 269 -31.81 0.08 -3.98
N LEU A 270 -31.96 0.57 -5.21
CA LEU A 270 -31.52 1.93 -5.57
C LEU A 270 -32.26 3.03 -4.79
N PRO A 271 -33.60 2.95 -4.55
CA PRO A 271 -34.29 3.91 -3.67
C PRO A 271 -33.77 3.88 -2.22
N MET A 272 -33.47 2.69 -1.66
CA MET A 272 -32.91 2.56 -0.32
C MET A 272 -31.51 3.23 -0.25
N LEU A 273 -30.68 2.99 -1.26
CA LEU A 273 -29.35 3.58 -1.37
C LEU A 273 -29.43 5.12 -1.45
N LYS A 274 -30.28 5.66 -2.35
CA LYS A 274 -30.49 7.12 -2.48
C LYS A 274 -30.94 7.73 -1.17
N ALA A 275 -31.90 7.12 -0.49
CA ALA A 275 -32.37 7.58 0.81
C ALA A 275 -31.23 7.68 1.84
N ARG A 276 -30.29 6.71 1.86
CA ARG A 276 -29.15 6.68 2.78
C ARG A 276 -28.03 7.65 2.37
N LEU A 277 -27.58 7.60 1.12
CA LEU A 277 -26.40 8.32 0.66
C LEU A 277 -26.68 9.79 0.28
N VAL A 278 -27.91 10.09 -0.11
CA VAL A 278 -28.27 11.44 -0.59
C VAL A 278 -29.20 12.12 0.41
N ASP A 279 -30.41 11.58 0.62
CA ASP A 279 -31.47 12.30 1.31
C ASP A 279 -31.18 12.44 2.82
N ALA A 280 -30.81 11.35 3.49
CA ALA A 280 -30.48 11.36 4.92
C ALA A 280 -29.23 12.21 5.22
N ARG A 281 -28.23 12.17 4.35
CA ARG A 281 -27.00 12.99 4.50
C ARG A 281 -27.31 14.47 4.32
N ALA A 282 -28.12 14.84 3.32
CA ALA A 282 -28.58 16.22 3.11
C ALA A 282 -29.38 16.72 4.32
N ALA A 283 -30.31 15.92 4.84
CA ALA A 283 -31.12 16.26 6.03
C ALA A 283 -30.26 16.45 7.30
N ALA A 284 -29.13 15.72 7.41
CA ALA A 284 -28.17 15.85 8.51
C ALA A 284 -27.14 16.99 8.31
N GLY A 285 -27.21 17.74 7.20
CA GLY A 285 -26.21 18.78 6.88
C GLY A 285 -24.82 18.22 6.54
N ILE A 286 -24.74 16.94 6.17
CA ILE A 286 -23.51 16.25 5.74
C ILE A 286 -23.51 16.21 4.20
N THR A 287 -22.34 16.32 3.58
CA THR A 287 -22.20 16.28 2.12
C THR A 287 -22.88 15.06 1.52
N PRO A 288 -23.93 15.21 0.69
CA PRO A 288 -24.56 14.09 -0.02
C PRO A 288 -23.60 13.48 -1.04
N VAL A 289 -23.84 12.21 -1.39
CA VAL A 289 -23.12 11.57 -2.49
C VAL A 289 -23.82 11.91 -3.80
N GLU A 290 -23.09 12.45 -4.75
CA GLU A 290 -23.55 12.68 -6.13
C GLU A 290 -23.52 11.35 -6.88
N LEU A 291 -24.70 10.87 -7.29
CA LEU A 291 -24.84 9.60 -8.00
C LEU A 291 -24.83 9.83 -9.52
N HIS A 292 -23.87 9.23 -10.22
CA HIS A 292 -23.75 9.23 -11.68
C HIS A 292 -24.37 7.93 -12.21
N LEU A 293 -25.55 8.04 -12.84
CA LEU A 293 -26.43 6.92 -13.13
C LEU A 293 -26.35 6.51 -14.62
N ASP A 294 -26.20 5.22 -14.89
CA ASP A 294 -26.48 4.69 -16.23
C ASP A 294 -27.95 4.85 -16.58
N ALA A 295 -28.33 4.61 -17.84
CA ALA A 295 -29.70 4.81 -18.31
C ALA A 295 -30.73 3.92 -17.57
N ARG A 296 -30.32 2.74 -17.08
CA ARG A 296 -31.19 1.80 -16.36
C ARG A 296 -31.41 2.23 -14.90
N ALA A 297 -30.37 2.70 -14.25
CA ALA A 297 -30.46 3.26 -12.88
C ALA A 297 -31.23 4.58 -12.87
N ALA A 298 -31.01 5.45 -13.88
CA ALA A 298 -31.74 6.72 -14.04
C ALA A 298 -33.24 6.54 -14.30
N ALA A 299 -33.69 5.39 -14.77
CA ALA A 299 -35.10 5.05 -14.88
C ALA A 299 -35.77 4.73 -13.52
N ILE A 300 -34.96 4.53 -12.45
CA ILE A 300 -35.44 4.11 -11.12
C ILE A 300 -35.29 5.24 -10.09
N ILE A 301 -34.18 5.97 -10.10
CA ILE A 301 -33.88 7.07 -9.17
C ILE A 301 -33.34 8.29 -9.90
N ASP A 302 -33.48 9.47 -9.29
CA ASP A 302 -32.88 10.71 -9.80
C ASP A 302 -31.41 10.79 -9.46
N GLY A 303 -30.60 11.33 -10.40
CA GLY A 303 -29.17 11.58 -10.25
C GLY A 303 -28.59 12.26 -11.50
N VAL A 304 -27.27 12.34 -11.57
CA VAL A 304 -26.57 12.89 -12.73
C VAL A 304 -26.46 11.79 -13.80
N PRO A 305 -26.76 12.04 -15.08
CA PRO A 305 -26.50 11.05 -16.11
C PRO A 305 -25.01 10.71 -16.20
N ALA A 306 -24.67 9.42 -16.10
CA ALA A 306 -23.29 8.97 -16.21
C ALA A 306 -22.77 9.14 -17.64
N ALA A 307 -21.58 9.75 -17.76
CA ALA A 307 -20.82 9.73 -19.00
C ALA A 307 -19.96 8.46 -19.08
N PRO A 308 -19.55 7.98 -20.26
CA PRO A 308 -18.77 6.76 -20.39
C PRO A 308 -17.47 6.73 -19.56
N GLN A 309 -16.82 7.88 -19.41
CA GLN A 309 -15.58 8.03 -18.63
C GLN A 309 -15.80 7.99 -17.12
N ASP A 310 -17.02 8.11 -16.61
CA ASP A 310 -17.30 8.10 -15.17
C ASP A 310 -16.94 6.74 -14.54
N PHE A 311 -17.09 5.66 -15.29
CA PHE A 311 -16.70 4.32 -14.84
C PHE A 311 -15.18 4.07 -14.90
N ASP A 312 -14.41 4.96 -15.55
CA ASP A 312 -12.95 4.94 -15.63
C ASP A 312 -12.32 6.03 -14.74
N THR A 313 -13.11 6.62 -13.81
CA THR A 313 -12.71 7.76 -12.99
C THR A 313 -12.58 7.40 -11.53
N GLU A 314 -11.40 7.64 -10.94
CA GLU A 314 -11.19 7.68 -9.49
C GLU A 314 -11.55 9.09 -9.01
N TYR A 315 -12.78 9.27 -8.49
CA TYR A 315 -13.29 10.60 -8.07
C TYR A 315 -12.56 11.16 -6.85
N LEU A 316 -12.19 10.28 -5.90
CA LEU A 316 -11.61 10.68 -4.60
C LEU A 316 -12.51 11.67 -3.84
N ASP A 317 -13.80 11.64 -4.08
CA ASP A 317 -14.81 12.57 -3.57
C ASP A 317 -16.14 11.84 -3.30
N TYR A 318 -17.13 12.55 -2.78
CA TYR A 318 -18.51 12.06 -2.57
C TYR A 318 -19.26 11.95 -3.90
N LYS A 319 -18.71 11.17 -4.83
CA LYS A 319 -19.28 10.84 -6.13
C LYS A 319 -19.22 9.34 -6.36
N LEU A 320 -20.23 8.76 -6.97
CA LEU A 320 -20.35 7.32 -7.18
C LEU A 320 -21.04 7.04 -8.52
N SER A 321 -20.37 6.28 -9.40
CA SER A 321 -20.95 5.77 -10.64
C SER A 321 -21.82 4.55 -10.35
N VAL A 322 -23.02 4.50 -10.90
CA VAL A 322 -23.99 3.43 -10.66
C VAL A 322 -24.49 2.85 -11.98
N ALA A 323 -24.35 1.54 -12.14
CA ALA A 323 -24.90 0.83 -13.30
C ALA A 323 -25.73 -0.38 -12.90
N VAL A 324 -26.77 -0.65 -13.68
CA VAL A 324 -27.59 -1.86 -13.55
C VAL A 324 -27.13 -2.91 -14.54
N VAL A 325 -26.76 -4.08 -14.04
CA VAL A 325 -26.24 -5.20 -14.83
C VAL A 325 -27.20 -6.39 -14.83
N ASP A 326 -27.09 -7.27 -15.83
CA ASP A 326 -28.04 -8.37 -15.99
C ASP A 326 -27.80 -9.53 -15.01
N ASP A 327 -26.55 -9.81 -14.69
CA ASP A 327 -26.14 -10.92 -13.84
C ASP A 327 -24.68 -10.75 -13.35
N VAL A 328 -24.17 -11.74 -12.62
CA VAL A 328 -22.81 -11.76 -12.10
C VAL A 328 -21.74 -11.75 -13.22
N ASP A 329 -22.01 -12.38 -14.37
CA ASP A 329 -21.06 -12.41 -15.49
C ASP A 329 -20.96 -11.04 -16.18
N ALA A 330 -22.07 -10.30 -16.27
CA ALA A 330 -22.09 -8.92 -16.75
C ALA A 330 -21.32 -7.99 -15.77
N ALA A 331 -21.46 -8.20 -14.45
CA ALA A 331 -20.69 -7.47 -13.45
C ALA A 331 -19.19 -7.75 -13.57
N ILE A 332 -18.78 -9.01 -13.71
CA ILE A 332 -17.39 -9.43 -13.93
C ILE A 332 -16.82 -8.80 -15.21
N ALA A 333 -17.57 -8.78 -16.30
CA ALA A 333 -17.16 -8.18 -17.57
C ALA A 333 -16.99 -6.66 -17.43
N HIS A 334 -17.88 -5.98 -16.69
CA HIS A 334 -17.76 -4.55 -16.38
C HIS A 334 -16.50 -4.26 -15.57
N ILE A 335 -16.28 -4.99 -14.48
CA ILE A 335 -15.08 -4.87 -13.64
C ILE A 335 -13.80 -5.11 -14.44
N ALA A 336 -13.77 -6.15 -15.27
CA ALA A 336 -12.60 -6.45 -16.11
C ALA A 336 -12.24 -5.31 -17.08
N LYS A 337 -13.23 -4.50 -17.48
CA LYS A 337 -13.04 -3.37 -18.39
C LYS A 337 -12.64 -2.07 -17.69
N HIS A 338 -13.20 -1.78 -16.52
CA HIS A 338 -13.16 -0.46 -15.89
C HIS A 338 -12.31 -0.43 -14.61
N SER A 339 -12.09 -1.58 -13.95
CA SER A 339 -11.33 -1.63 -12.71
C SER A 339 -9.84 -1.39 -12.92
N THR A 340 -9.22 -0.78 -11.93
CA THR A 340 -7.76 -0.71 -11.77
C THR A 340 -7.17 -1.95 -11.11
N HIS A 341 -7.97 -2.99 -10.89
CA HIS A 341 -7.60 -4.25 -10.20
C HIS A 341 -7.15 -4.05 -8.75
N HIS A 342 -7.75 -3.08 -8.06
CA HIS A 342 -7.42 -2.76 -6.66
C HIS A 342 -8.26 -3.62 -5.70
N SER A 343 -9.54 -3.31 -5.53
CA SER A 343 -10.42 -3.98 -4.56
C SER A 343 -11.85 -4.05 -5.07
N GLU A 344 -12.41 -5.26 -5.10
CA GLU A 344 -13.75 -5.51 -5.61
C GLU A 344 -14.56 -6.31 -4.60
N ALA A 345 -15.84 -6.03 -4.48
CA ALA A 345 -16.73 -6.73 -3.58
C ALA A 345 -17.99 -7.23 -4.28
N ILE A 346 -18.46 -8.40 -3.86
CA ILE A 346 -19.81 -8.90 -4.15
C ILE A 346 -20.60 -8.98 -2.85
N VAL A 347 -21.87 -8.53 -2.88
CA VAL A 347 -22.81 -8.75 -1.79
C VAL A 347 -23.83 -9.78 -2.26
N THR A 348 -23.84 -10.96 -1.65
CA THR A 348 -24.70 -12.07 -2.04
C THR A 348 -24.84 -13.12 -0.92
N ALA A 349 -25.98 -13.81 -0.89
CA ALA A 349 -26.17 -15.05 -0.11
C ALA A 349 -25.98 -16.32 -0.99
N ASP A 350 -25.80 -16.17 -2.31
CA ASP A 350 -25.58 -17.28 -3.22
C ASP A 350 -24.09 -17.65 -3.26
N ALA A 351 -23.75 -18.82 -2.71
CA ALA A 351 -22.37 -19.32 -2.67
C ALA A 351 -21.80 -19.57 -4.08
N ALA A 352 -22.64 -19.92 -5.06
CA ALA A 352 -22.17 -20.15 -6.44
C ALA A 352 -21.81 -18.81 -7.11
N ALA A 353 -22.61 -17.78 -6.93
CA ALA A 353 -22.31 -16.43 -7.40
C ALA A 353 -21.05 -15.87 -6.73
N ALA A 354 -20.90 -16.04 -5.41
CA ALA A 354 -19.68 -15.65 -4.68
C ALA A 354 -18.43 -16.36 -5.21
N GLN A 355 -18.51 -17.68 -5.41
CA GLN A 355 -17.39 -18.48 -5.96
C GLN A 355 -17.05 -18.06 -7.40
N ARG A 356 -18.06 -17.81 -8.23
CA ARG A 356 -17.87 -17.34 -9.61
C ARG A 356 -17.16 -16.00 -9.63
N PHE A 357 -17.63 -15.04 -8.83
CA PHE A 357 -17.07 -13.70 -8.70
C PHE A 357 -15.62 -13.76 -8.23
N THR A 358 -15.34 -14.43 -7.11
CA THR A 358 -13.98 -14.51 -6.53
C THR A 358 -12.99 -15.24 -7.39
N THR A 359 -13.45 -16.15 -8.26
CA THR A 359 -12.57 -16.87 -9.20
C THR A 359 -12.26 -16.04 -10.44
N CYS A 360 -13.22 -15.26 -10.94
CA CYS A 360 -13.09 -14.58 -12.24
C CYS A 360 -12.64 -13.12 -12.13
N VAL A 361 -12.87 -12.46 -11.00
CA VAL A 361 -12.39 -11.09 -10.77
C VAL A 361 -10.90 -11.13 -10.41
N ASP A 362 -10.07 -10.55 -11.28
CA ASP A 362 -8.61 -10.55 -11.14
C ASP A 362 -8.14 -9.23 -10.50
N SER A 363 -8.56 -8.97 -9.25
CA SER A 363 -8.11 -7.81 -8.46
C SER A 363 -7.24 -8.22 -7.29
N ALA A 364 -6.51 -7.25 -6.70
CA ALA A 364 -5.57 -7.49 -5.61
C ALA A 364 -6.27 -7.96 -4.33
N ALA A 365 -7.49 -7.44 -4.08
CA ALA A 365 -8.36 -7.91 -3.02
C ALA A 365 -9.78 -8.13 -3.55
N VAL A 366 -10.39 -9.27 -3.24
CA VAL A 366 -11.76 -9.61 -3.65
C VAL A 366 -12.55 -10.04 -2.42
N TYR A 367 -13.67 -9.35 -2.18
CA TYR A 367 -14.47 -9.48 -0.98
C TYR A 367 -15.82 -10.13 -1.25
N VAL A 368 -16.30 -10.90 -0.31
CA VAL A 368 -17.67 -11.39 -0.23
C VAL A 368 -18.29 -10.82 1.04
N ASN A 369 -19.36 -10.04 0.89
CA ASN A 369 -20.13 -9.44 1.99
C ASN A 369 -19.28 -8.58 2.96
N ALA A 370 -18.32 -7.83 2.42
CA ALA A 370 -17.50 -6.90 3.18
C ALA A 370 -17.14 -5.67 2.33
N SER A 371 -16.88 -4.56 3.01
CA SER A 371 -16.47 -3.30 2.38
C SER A 371 -15.06 -3.37 1.80
N THR A 372 -14.84 -2.71 0.65
CA THR A 372 -13.51 -2.55 0.04
C THR A 372 -12.54 -1.76 0.94
N ARG A 373 -13.06 -1.01 1.92
CA ARG A 373 -12.28 -0.24 2.89
C ARG A 373 -11.35 -1.08 3.77
N PHE A 374 -11.59 -2.38 3.86
CA PHE A 374 -10.69 -3.30 4.56
C PHE A 374 -9.38 -3.59 3.82
N THR A 375 -9.20 -3.13 2.58
CA THR A 375 -7.89 -3.24 1.89
C THR A 375 -6.91 -2.22 2.47
N ASP A 376 -6.40 -2.51 3.64
CA ASP A 376 -5.56 -1.63 4.46
C ASP A 376 -4.56 -2.48 5.27
N GLY A 377 -3.34 -2.00 5.43
CA GLY A 377 -2.29 -2.76 6.14
C GLY A 377 -2.60 -2.99 7.61
N GLY A 378 -3.24 -2.05 8.29
CA GLY A 378 -3.69 -2.21 9.67
C GLY A 378 -4.77 -3.26 9.80
N GLU A 379 -5.81 -3.19 8.94
CA GLU A 379 -6.93 -4.13 8.91
C GLU A 379 -6.48 -5.56 8.52
N PHE A 380 -5.43 -5.69 7.70
CA PHE A 380 -4.84 -6.98 7.33
C PHE A 380 -3.83 -7.51 8.35
N GLY A 381 -3.61 -6.78 9.45
CA GLY A 381 -2.69 -7.19 10.51
C GLY A 381 -1.21 -7.04 10.15
N LEU A 382 -0.88 -6.15 9.21
CA LEU A 382 0.48 -5.87 8.77
C LEU A 382 1.15 -4.73 9.56
N GLY A 383 0.45 -4.14 10.54
CA GLY A 383 0.88 -2.98 11.33
C GLY A 383 0.83 -1.70 10.49
N CYS A 384 1.89 -1.42 9.73
CA CYS A 384 1.94 -0.36 8.72
C CYS A 384 1.88 -0.96 7.31
N GLU A 385 1.63 -0.10 6.32
CA GLU A 385 1.73 -0.50 4.91
C GLU A 385 2.61 0.45 4.11
N MET A 386 3.31 -0.11 3.13
CA MET A 386 4.08 0.68 2.15
C MET A 386 3.19 1.18 1.00
N GLY A 387 1.95 0.74 0.96
CA GLY A 387 0.92 1.01 -0.04
C GLY A 387 0.29 -0.26 -0.57
N ILE A 388 -0.65 -0.09 -1.49
CA ILE A 388 -1.39 -1.19 -2.10
C ILE A 388 -0.97 -1.29 -3.55
N SER A 389 -0.43 -2.45 -3.94
CA SER A 389 0.00 -2.72 -5.31
C SER A 389 -1.07 -3.48 -6.07
N THR A 390 -1.32 -3.07 -7.32
CA THR A 390 -2.22 -3.77 -8.24
C THR A 390 -1.48 -4.61 -9.28
N GLN A 391 -0.15 -4.54 -9.31
CA GLN A 391 0.67 -5.33 -10.25
C GLN A 391 0.73 -6.81 -9.83
N LYS A 392 1.00 -7.69 -10.80
CA LYS A 392 1.08 -9.14 -10.56
C LYS A 392 2.48 -9.63 -10.18
N LEU A 393 3.50 -8.85 -10.51
CA LEU A 393 4.88 -9.24 -10.27
C LEU A 393 5.35 -8.77 -8.89
N HIS A 394 5.86 -9.70 -8.10
CA HIS A 394 6.39 -9.57 -6.74
C HIS A 394 5.30 -9.28 -5.70
N ALA A 395 4.89 -8.02 -5.48
CA ALA A 395 3.90 -7.64 -4.47
C ALA A 395 2.54 -7.33 -5.11
N ARG A 396 1.44 -7.80 -4.50
CA ARG A 396 0.07 -7.49 -4.90
C ARG A 396 -0.82 -7.37 -3.67
N GLY A 397 -1.63 -6.32 -3.61
CA GLY A 397 -2.41 -5.96 -2.42
C GLY A 397 -1.63 -5.08 -1.45
N PRO A 398 -2.06 -4.96 -0.18
CA PRO A 398 -1.34 -4.23 0.86
C PRO A 398 0.07 -4.76 1.05
N MET A 399 1.07 -3.87 1.02
CA MET A 399 2.47 -4.24 1.14
C MET A 399 2.97 -4.01 2.56
N GLY A 400 3.21 -5.11 3.27
CA GLY A 400 3.84 -5.12 4.59
C GLY A 400 5.30 -5.55 4.56
N LEU A 401 5.74 -6.21 5.64
CA LEU A 401 7.14 -6.64 5.80
C LEU A 401 7.58 -7.68 4.78
N ALA A 402 6.70 -8.62 4.43
CA ALA A 402 7.04 -9.72 3.53
C ALA A 402 7.40 -9.22 2.12
N GLU A 403 6.66 -8.21 1.65
CA GLU A 403 6.84 -7.60 0.33
C GLU A 403 8.11 -6.75 0.22
N LEU A 404 8.70 -6.34 1.36
CA LEU A 404 9.99 -5.65 1.44
C LEU A 404 11.18 -6.59 1.58
N CYS A 405 10.93 -7.90 1.47
CA CYS A 405 11.94 -8.94 1.43
C CYS A 405 11.96 -9.60 0.05
N THR A 406 13.12 -10.13 -0.31
CA THR A 406 13.28 -11.10 -1.38
C THR A 406 13.76 -12.43 -0.80
N TYR A 407 14.26 -13.33 -1.61
CA TYR A 407 14.76 -14.61 -1.12
C TYR A 407 16.06 -15.00 -1.79
N LYS A 408 16.83 -15.86 -1.10
CA LYS A 408 17.95 -16.58 -1.70
C LYS A 408 17.85 -18.08 -1.42
N TYR A 409 18.53 -18.86 -2.23
CA TYR A 409 18.68 -20.28 -1.98
C TYR A 409 19.97 -20.55 -1.22
N ILE A 410 19.86 -21.22 -0.06
CA ILE A 410 20.97 -21.72 0.73
C ILE A 410 21.00 -23.23 0.52
N VAL A 411 22.09 -23.71 -0.07
CA VAL A 411 22.24 -25.13 -0.44
C VAL A 411 23.33 -25.75 0.41
N HIS A 412 22.95 -26.75 1.17
CA HIS A 412 23.89 -27.55 1.97
C HIS A 412 24.13 -28.88 1.27
N GLY A 413 25.37 -29.21 1.05
CA GLY A 413 25.81 -30.44 0.46
C GLY A 413 26.94 -31.08 1.27
N ASN A 414 27.35 -32.26 0.84
CA ASN A 414 28.52 -33.03 1.34
C ASN A 414 29.29 -33.61 0.15
N GLY A 415 29.80 -32.73 -0.74
CA GLY A 415 30.62 -33.12 -1.89
C GLY A 415 29.83 -33.58 -3.13
N GLN A 416 28.50 -33.36 -3.21
CA GLN A 416 27.72 -33.71 -4.40
C GLN A 416 28.15 -32.90 -5.61
N VAL A 417 28.31 -33.58 -6.75
CA VAL A 417 28.63 -32.98 -8.04
C VAL A 417 27.51 -33.26 -9.07
N ARG A 418 27.30 -32.34 -9.98
CA ARG A 418 26.32 -32.51 -11.07
C ARG A 418 26.82 -33.58 -12.05
N GLY A 419 25.99 -34.57 -12.38
CA GLY A 419 26.36 -35.67 -13.28
C GLY A 419 27.24 -36.76 -12.66
N GLY A 420 27.60 -36.66 -11.38
CA GLY A 420 28.26 -37.72 -10.62
C GLY A 420 27.28 -38.85 -10.28
N SER A 421 27.63 -40.09 -10.60
CA SER A 421 26.90 -41.24 -10.07
C SER A 421 27.15 -41.35 -8.56
N SER A 422 26.15 -41.74 -7.78
CA SER A 422 26.24 -41.98 -6.33
C SER A 422 27.33 -43.00 -5.94
N ALA A 423 27.84 -43.78 -6.91
CA ALA A 423 28.93 -44.73 -6.72
C ALA A 423 30.33 -44.09 -6.47
N LYS A 424 30.54 -42.78 -6.80
CA LYS A 424 31.84 -42.12 -6.51
C LYS A 424 31.93 -41.53 -5.08
N MET A 425 30.85 -41.50 -4.33
CA MET A 425 30.83 -40.98 -2.94
C MET A 425 31.51 -41.93 -1.93
N SER A 426 31.65 -43.22 -2.24
CA SER A 426 32.23 -44.18 -1.27
C SER A 426 33.75 -44.12 -1.19
N CYS A 427 34.43 -43.46 -2.13
CA CYS A 427 35.90 -43.38 -2.15
C CYS A 427 36.52 -42.31 -1.24
N TYR A 428 35.68 -41.35 -0.72
CA TYR A 428 36.19 -40.24 0.11
C TYR A 428 35.81 -40.31 1.57
N THR A 429 35.05 -41.35 1.99
CA THR A 429 34.60 -41.50 3.37
C THR A 429 35.52 -42.39 4.23
N ASN A 430 36.58 -42.93 3.66
CA ASN A 430 37.60 -43.73 4.39
C ASN A 430 39.01 -43.07 4.20
N LYS A 431 39.24 -41.96 4.90
CA LYS A 431 40.58 -41.59 5.39
C LYS A 431 40.44 -40.75 6.64
#